data_8771b589ef66ab4a1555742234d18cef
#
_entry.id   8771b589ef66ab4a1555742234d18cef
#
_cell.length_a   1.000
_cell.length_b   1.000
_cell.length_c   1.000
_cell.angle_alpha   90.00
_cell.angle_beta   90.00
_cell.angle_gamma   90.00
#
_symmetry.space_group_name_H-M   'P 1'
#
loop_
_entity.id
_entity.type
_entity.pdbx_description
1 polymer ?
#
loop_
_entity_poly.entity_id
_entity_poly.type
_entity_poly.pdbx_seq_one_letter_code
_entity_poly.pdbx_strand_id
1 'polypeptide(L)'
;MRVLTTFAITAAMLASPAIAMAKDCGNPPGKLQLPDGASASEDQMKATQAKFPPYAQQMSTYMRCLTDQVKAAKDEYDTVAADWAKQQKIFKDTPPK
;
A
#
# COMPACT_ATOMS: atom_id res chain seq x y z
N MET A 1 29.06 27.64 -25.42
CA MET A 1 28.85 27.27 -25.03
C MET A 1 28.37 26.51 -24.52
N ARG A 2 28.14 26.29 -24.29
CA ARG A 2 27.76 25.68 -23.78
C ARG A 2 27.13 25.10 -23.14
N VAL A 3 26.72 24.83 -22.85
CA VAL A 3 26.21 24.37 -22.25
C VAL A 3 25.60 23.68 -21.89
N LEU A 4 25.30 23.39 -21.66
CA LEU A 4 24.68 22.90 -21.20
C LEU A 4 24.17 22.00 -20.80
N THR A 5 24.15 21.69 -20.59
CA THR A 5 23.78 20.92 -20.16
C THR A 5 23.24 20.48 -19.40
N THR A 6 22.83 20.36 -19.05
CA THR A 6 22.32 20.04 -18.32
C THR A 6 21.70 19.19 -17.93
N PHE A 7 21.34 19.01 -17.70
CA PHE A 7 20.73 18.44 -17.27
C PHE A 7 20.20 17.62 -16.85
N ALA A 8 19.94 17.47 -16.61
CA ALA A 8 19.46 16.82 -16.29
C ALA A 8 19.03 16.10 -15.82
N ILE A 9 18.85 15.88 -15.49
CA ILE A 9 18.46 15.24 -15.02
C ILE A 9 17.92 14.68 -14.37
N THR A 10 17.53 14.81 -14.12
CA THR A 10 17.02 14.45 -13.51
C THR A 10 16.47 13.63 -13.15
N ALA A 11 16.22 13.48 -13.07
CA ALA A 11 15.72 12.83 -12.78
C ALA A 11 15.27 12.09 -12.38
N ALA A 12 15.03 12.08 -12.24
CA ALA A 12 14.62 11.48 -11.97
C ALA A 12 14.33 10.75 -11.44
N MET A 13 14.20 10.70 -11.32
CA MET A 13 13.95 10.06 -10.92
C MET A 13 13.59 9.57 -10.16
N LEU A 14 13.38 9.71 -10.06
CA LEU A 14 13.16 9.54 -9.36
C LEU A 14 12.41 8.89 -8.48
N ALA A 15 12.25 8.97 -7.72
CA ALA A 15 11.22 8.91 -6.76
C ALA A 15 10.42 7.64 -6.82
N SER A 16 10.23 7.20 -7.94
CA SER A 16 9.48 5.99 -8.19
C SER A 16 9.92 4.78 -7.41
N PRO A 17 11.18 4.66 -7.05
CA PRO A 17 11.62 3.48 -6.30
C PRO A 17 10.82 3.23 -5.03
N ALA A 18 10.41 4.28 -4.34
CA ALA A 18 9.66 4.10 -3.11
C ALA A 18 8.34 3.39 -3.37
N ILE A 19 7.68 3.77 -4.46
CA ILE A 19 6.41 3.15 -4.81
C ILE A 19 6.63 1.71 -5.24
N ALA A 20 7.70 1.47 -5.98
CA ALA A 20 7.98 0.13 -6.46
C ALA A 20 8.25 -0.85 -5.34
N MET A 21 8.64 -0.36 -4.17
CA MET A 21 8.90 -1.23 -3.04
C MET A 21 7.66 -1.61 -2.27
N ALA A 22 6.53 -0.98 -2.56
CA ALA A 22 5.29 -1.35 -1.92
C ALA A 22 4.89 -2.75 -2.35
N LYS A 23 4.48 -3.55 -1.39
CA LYS A 23 4.06 -4.91 -1.66
C LYS A 23 2.73 -4.89 -2.41
N ASP A 24 2.64 -5.69 -3.45
CA ASP A 24 1.41 -5.82 -4.20
C ASP A 24 0.55 -6.90 -3.56
N CYS A 25 -0.60 -6.52 -3.08
CA CYS A 25 -1.52 -7.46 -2.44
C CYS A 25 -2.47 -8.12 -3.44
N GLY A 26 -2.39 -7.71 -4.69
CA GLY A 26 -3.27 -8.24 -5.71
C GLY A 26 -4.70 -7.76 -5.55
N ASN A 27 -5.59 -8.46 -6.18
CA ASN A 27 -7.01 -8.14 -6.10
C ASN A 27 -7.62 -8.77 -4.87
N PRO A 28 -8.65 -8.12 -4.29
CA PRO A 28 -9.37 -8.76 -3.18
C PRO A 28 -10.04 -10.05 -3.63
N PRO A 29 -10.27 -10.99 -2.73
CA PRO A 29 -11.01 -12.19 -3.08
C PRO A 29 -12.37 -11.84 -3.65
N GLY A 30 -12.85 -12.64 -4.61
CA GLY A 30 -14.16 -12.41 -5.18
C GLY A 30 -15.24 -12.50 -4.11
N LYS A 31 -16.26 -11.69 -4.29
CA LYS A 31 -17.36 -11.66 -3.33
C LYS A 31 -18.03 -13.02 -3.26
N LEU A 32 -18.20 -13.52 -2.05
CA LEU A 32 -18.89 -14.78 -1.84
C LEU A 32 -20.38 -14.59 -2.09
N GLN A 33 -20.95 -15.41 -2.97
CA GLN A 33 -22.38 -15.38 -3.25
C GLN A 33 -23.12 -16.10 -2.15
N LEU A 34 -24.04 -15.40 -1.51
CA LEU A 34 -24.81 -15.96 -0.41
C LEU A 34 -26.22 -16.27 -0.87
N PRO A 35 -26.76 -17.43 -0.51
CA PRO A 35 -28.16 -17.71 -0.80
C PRO A 35 -29.06 -16.93 0.15
N ASP A 36 -30.31 -16.75 -0.27
CA ASP A 36 -31.32 -16.17 0.60
C ASP A 36 -31.74 -17.22 1.61
N GLY A 37 -31.43 -17.00 2.89
CA GLY A 37 -31.70 -17.99 3.93
C GLY A 37 -33.18 -18.35 4.05
N ALA A 38 -34.07 -17.43 3.65
CA ALA A 38 -35.51 -17.70 3.75
C ALA A 38 -35.98 -18.67 2.68
N SER A 39 -35.28 -18.76 1.54
CA SER A 39 -35.70 -19.59 0.42
C SER A 39 -34.68 -20.62 0.00
N ALA A 40 -33.52 -20.64 0.63
CA ALA A 40 -32.45 -21.54 0.23
C ALA A 40 -32.77 -22.98 0.63
N SER A 41 -32.35 -23.91 -0.22
CA SER A 41 -32.40 -25.33 0.12
C SER A 41 -31.30 -25.69 1.09
N GLU A 42 -31.45 -26.83 1.72
CA GLU A 42 -30.42 -27.33 2.62
C GLU A 42 -29.11 -27.54 1.88
N ASP A 43 -29.18 -28.04 0.65
CA ASP A 43 -27.99 -28.26 -0.17
C ASP A 43 -27.27 -26.96 -0.50
N GLN A 44 -28.03 -25.90 -0.77
CA GLN A 44 -27.47 -24.59 -1.03
C GLN A 44 -26.75 -24.04 0.19
N MET A 45 -27.35 -24.21 1.36
CA MET A 45 -26.73 -23.76 2.59
C MET A 45 -25.45 -24.53 2.90
N LYS A 46 -25.47 -25.84 2.69
CA LYS A 46 -24.27 -26.64 2.90
C LYS A 46 -23.16 -26.29 1.94
N ALA A 47 -23.49 -26.02 0.69
CA ALA A 47 -22.50 -25.65 -0.30
C ALA A 47 -21.82 -24.32 0.06
N THR A 48 -22.61 -23.35 0.53
CA THR A 48 -22.08 -22.07 0.96
C THR A 48 -21.23 -22.22 2.21
N GLN A 49 -21.69 -23.06 3.14
CA GLN A 49 -20.96 -23.33 4.37
C GLN A 49 -19.58 -23.89 4.07
N ALA A 50 -19.47 -24.73 3.05
CA ALA A 50 -18.19 -25.30 2.66
C ALA A 50 -17.27 -24.27 2.01
N LYS A 51 -17.84 -23.24 1.35
CA LYS A 51 -17.07 -22.21 0.67
C LYS A 51 -16.62 -21.09 1.59
N PHE A 52 -17.29 -20.92 2.71
CA PHE A 52 -17.03 -19.76 3.56
C PHE A 52 -15.64 -19.78 4.20
N PRO A 53 -15.17 -20.90 4.80
CA PRO A 53 -13.85 -20.88 5.43
C PRO A 53 -12.70 -20.52 4.49
N PRO A 54 -12.61 -21.09 3.27
CA PRO A 54 -11.56 -20.65 2.35
C PRO A 54 -11.66 -19.19 1.99
N TYR A 55 -12.89 -18.69 1.80
CA TYR A 55 -13.09 -17.27 1.51
C TYR A 55 -12.61 -16.41 2.66
N ALA A 56 -12.98 -16.77 3.89
CA ALA A 56 -12.57 -16.01 5.05
C ALA A 56 -11.05 -15.99 5.21
N GLN A 57 -10.41 -17.10 4.90
CA GLN A 57 -8.96 -17.18 5.00
C GLN A 57 -8.30 -16.31 3.93
N GLN A 58 -8.80 -16.34 2.71
CA GLN A 58 -8.27 -15.49 1.65
C GLN A 58 -8.44 -14.02 1.98
N MET A 59 -9.59 -13.66 2.52
CA MET A 59 -9.85 -12.28 2.90
C MET A 59 -8.92 -11.84 4.03
N SER A 60 -8.71 -12.72 5.00
CA SER A 60 -7.81 -12.43 6.11
C SER A 60 -6.38 -12.18 5.61
N THR A 61 -5.91 -13.01 4.69
CA THR A 61 -4.58 -12.85 4.11
C THR A 61 -4.47 -11.54 3.35
N TYR A 62 -5.51 -11.21 2.58
CA TYR A 62 -5.53 -9.97 1.83
C TYR A 62 -5.49 -8.76 2.76
N MET A 63 -6.31 -8.79 3.82
CA MET A 63 -6.33 -7.70 4.79
C MET A 63 -4.99 -7.54 5.50
N ARG A 64 -4.33 -8.65 5.80
CA ARG A 64 -3.02 -8.60 6.44
C ARG A 64 -1.99 -7.95 5.52
N CYS A 65 -2.05 -8.27 4.24
CA CYS A 65 -1.17 -7.64 3.26
C CYS A 65 -1.37 -6.14 3.22
N LEU A 66 -2.65 -5.70 3.20
CA LEU A 66 -2.95 -4.27 3.20
C LEU A 66 -2.48 -3.60 4.47
N THR A 67 -2.63 -4.26 5.61
CA THR A 67 -2.16 -3.73 6.87
C THR A 67 -0.64 -3.55 6.86
N ASP A 68 0.08 -4.51 6.28
CA ASP A 68 1.53 -4.41 6.16
C ASP A 68 1.92 -3.23 5.28
N GLN A 69 1.18 -3.00 4.19
CA GLN A 69 1.44 -1.85 3.33
C GLN A 69 1.22 -0.53 4.07
N VAL A 70 0.14 -0.45 4.83
CA VAL A 70 -0.15 0.76 5.61
C VAL A 70 0.97 1.01 6.61
N LYS A 71 1.42 -0.04 7.27
CA LYS A 71 2.49 0.09 8.25
C LYS A 71 3.79 0.56 7.60
N ALA A 72 4.13 -0.01 6.45
CA ALA A 72 5.34 0.40 5.73
C ALA A 72 5.25 1.85 5.28
N ALA A 73 4.09 2.26 4.79
CA ALA A 73 3.89 3.63 4.36
C ALA A 73 3.99 4.60 5.54
N LYS A 74 3.45 4.19 6.69
CA LYS A 74 3.52 5.01 7.88
C LYS A 74 4.97 5.17 8.35
N ASP A 75 5.73 4.08 8.33
CA ASP A 75 7.13 4.12 8.73
C ASP A 75 7.92 5.04 7.82
N GLU A 76 7.65 4.96 6.53
CA GLU A 76 8.33 5.85 5.58
C GLU A 76 7.95 7.30 5.80
N TYR A 77 6.67 7.55 6.03
CA TYR A 77 6.21 8.90 6.33
C TYR A 77 6.90 9.45 7.57
N ASP A 78 6.95 8.65 8.63
CA ASP A 78 7.58 9.09 9.88
C ASP A 78 9.06 9.43 9.66
N THR A 79 9.75 8.63 8.86
CA THR A 79 11.16 8.89 8.56
C THR A 79 11.32 10.18 7.77
N VAL A 80 10.50 10.37 6.75
CA VAL A 80 10.58 11.58 5.92
C VAL A 80 10.24 12.82 6.74
N ALA A 81 9.23 12.71 7.59
CA ALA A 81 8.83 13.84 8.43
C ALA A 81 9.95 14.22 9.40
N ALA A 82 10.61 13.23 9.98
CA ALA A 82 11.72 13.50 10.89
C ALA A 82 12.90 14.15 10.14
N ASP A 83 13.20 13.65 8.95
CA ASP A 83 14.27 14.23 8.14
C ASP A 83 13.93 15.66 7.72
N TRP A 84 12.68 15.90 7.38
CA TRP A 84 12.25 17.24 7.01
C TRP A 84 12.42 18.21 8.17
N ALA A 85 12.00 17.81 9.37
CA ALA A 85 12.19 18.66 10.55
C ALA A 85 13.65 18.96 10.79
N LYS A 86 14.50 17.95 10.59
CA LYS A 86 15.93 18.13 10.73
C LYS A 86 16.48 19.12 9.71
N GLN A 87 16.06 19.01 8.45
CA GLN A 87 16.53 19.91 7.42
C GLN A 87 16.02 21.35 7.66
N GLN A 88 14.82 21.49 8.15
CA GLN A 88 14.32 22.81 8.50
C GLN A 88 15.18 23.46 9.58
N LYS A 89 15.57 22.68 10.58
CA LYS A 89 16.44 23.20 11.63
C LYS A 89 17.80 23.59 11.07
N ILE A 90 18.36 22.76 10.23
CA ILE A 90 19.66 23.08 9.63
C ILE A 90 19.58 24.37 8.81
N PHE A 91 18.51 24.50 8.03
CA PHE A 91 18.32 25.70 7.23
C PHE A 91 18.23 26.95 8.11
N LYS A 92 17.47 26.84 9.19
CA LYS A 92 17.26 27.97 10.09
C LYS A 92 18.58 28.38 10.77
N ASP A 93 19.40 27.40 11.12
CA ASP A 93 20.67 27.63 11.82
C ASP A 93 21.80 28.01 10.89
N THR A 94 21.60 27.86 9.57
CA THR A 94 22.65 28.16 8.59
C THR A 94 22.59 29.65 8.23
N PRO A 95 23.76 30.36 8.25
CA PRO A 95 23.74 31.77 7.88
C PRO A 95 23.32 32.00 6.43
N PRO A 96 22.75 33.17 6.14
CA PRO A 96 22.39 33.47 4.77
C PRO A 96 23.60 33.47 3.85
N LYS A 97 23.39 33.08 2.62
CA LYS A 97 24.46 33.01 1.63
C LYS A 97 24.71 34.32 0.92
#